data_9aba4c283723603b25f19f66224d5571
#
_entry.id   9aba4c283723603b25f19f66224d5571
#
_cell.length_a   1.000
_cell.length_b   1.000
_cell.length_c   1.000
_cell.angle_alpha   90.00
_cell.angle_beta   90.00
_cell.angle_gamma   90.00
#
_symmetry.space_group_name_H-M   'P 1'
#
loop_
_entity.id
_entity.type
_entity.pdbx_description
1 polymer ?
#
loop_
_entity_poly.entity_id
_entity_poly.type
_entity_poly.pdbx_seq_one_letter_code
_entity_poly.pdbx_strand_id
1 'polypeptide(L)'
;MNVFDFDNTIYDGESAFDFFVFCARKYPRMIKFFPRVISVVILYKLCRITREGLLDRMEKYDAEILRIAGDIRVLVREFWDKNESKIKPYYSKIRRDDDVIISASFDFLLDEIMQRVGIKNCICSKMDLETGRVTQLCFGDEKVRLFKEAYPDGTVDCFFTDSMNDL
;
A
#
# COMPACT_ATOMS: atom_id res chain seq x y z
N MET A 1 -14.57 -13.64 -9.83
CA MET A 1 -14.07 -12.87 -8.64
C MET A 1 -14.26 -11.39 -8.84
N ASN A 2 -14.46 -10.60 -7.79
CA ASN A 2 -14.32 -9.16 -7.89
C ASN A 2 -12.92 -8.74 -7.53
N VAL A 3 -12.44 -7.65 -8.11
CA VAL A 3 -11.16 -7.03 -7.79
C VAL A 3 -11.43 -5.64 -7.22
N PHE A 4 -10.75 -5.30 -6.13
CA PHE A 4 -10.91 -4.01 -5.47
C PHE A 4 -9.55 -3.33 -5.31
N ASP A 5 -9.49 -2.04 -5.61
CA ASP A 5 -8.44 -1.20 -5.05
C ASP A 5 -8.69 -1.00 -3.55
N PHE A 6 -7.68 -0.63 -2.79
CA PHE A 6 -7.80 -0.48 -1.33
C PHE A 6 -8.04 0.96 -0.91
N ASP A 7 -7.09 1.82 -1.24
CA ASP A 7 -7.10 3.22 -0.82
C ASP A 7 -8.22 4.00 -1.53
N ASN A 8 -8.95 4.84 -0.80
CA ASN A 8 -10.17 5.54 -1.25
C ASN A 8 -11.30 4.63 -1.77
N THR A 9 -11.07 3.35 -1.95
CA THR A 9 -12.08 2.37 -2.38
C THR A 9 -12.63 1.60 -1.18
N ILE A 10 -11.87 0.74 -0.53
CA ILE A 10 -12.27 0.00 0.68
C ILE A 10 -11.97 0.83 1.94
N TYR A 11 -10.83 1.45 2.00
CA TYR A 11 -10.41 2.35 3.07
C TYR A 11 -10.75 3.79 2.71
N ASP A 12 -11.28 4.56 3.66
CA ASP A 12 -11.60 5.98 3.48
C ASP A 12 -10.36 6.83 3.74
N GLY A 13 -9.53 6.98 2.74
CA GLY A 13 -8.25 7.72 2.76
C GLY A 13 -7.13 6.98 2.03
N GLU A 14 -5.93 7.50 2.17
CA GLU A 14 -4.68 6.95 1.64
C GLU A 14 -3.91 6.28 2.79
N SER A 15 -3.96 4.96 2.88
CA SER A 15 -3.45 4.21 4.04
C SER A 15 -1.97 4.42 4.29
N ALA A 16 -1.14 4.42 3.24
CA ALA A 16 0.29 4.67 3.35
C ALA A 16 0.60 6.10 3.83
N PHE A 17 -0.14 7.09 3.35
CA PHE A 17 0.00 8.49 3.79
C PHE A 17 -0.46 8.66 5.24
N ASP A 18 -1.63 8.12 5.59
CA ASP A 18 -2.18 8.18 6.94
C ASP A 18 -1.25 7.50 7.95
N PHE A 19 -0.66 6.36 7.57
CA PHE A 19 0.35 5.66 8.38
C PHE A 19 1.61 6.49 8.56
N PHE A 20 2.11 7.13 7.49
CA PHE A 20 3.25 8.04 7.60
C PHE A 20 2.97 9.19 8.57
N VAL A 21 1.78 9.83 8.45
CA VAL A 21 1.37 10.92 9.37
C VAL A 21 1.27 10.43 10.81
N PHE A 22 0.74 9.22 11.02
CA PHE A 22 0.69 8.58 12.34
C PHE A 22 2.11 8.39 12.92
N CYS A 23 3.02 7.83 12.14
CA CYS A 23 4.42 7.65 12.54
C CYS A 23 5.13 8.99 12.81
N ALA A 24 4.91 9.99 11.96
CA ALA A 24 5.53 11.31 12.13
C ALA A 24 5.06 12.03 13.39
N ARG A 25 3.80 11.85 13.81
CA ARG A 25 3.29 12.36 15.08
C ARG A 25 3.96 11.69 16.30
N LYS A 26 4.23 10.38 16.21
CA LYS A 26 4.90 9.62 17.26
C LYS A 26 6.42 9.86 17.26
N TYR A 27 7.01 10.03 16.09
CA TYR A 27 8.43 10.26 15.86
C TYR A 27 8.65 11.50 14.98
N PRO A 28 8.68 12.72 15.53
CA PRO A 28 8.78 13.96 14.74
C PRO A 28 10.01 14.03 13.82
N ARG A 29 11.07 13.27 14.15
CA ARG A 29 12.26 13.15 13.31
C ARG A 29 11.96 12.57 11.90
N MET A 30 10.85 11.88 11.72
CA MET A 30 10.42 11.35 10.41
C MET A 30 9.94 12.43 9.46
N ILE A 31 9.47 13.59 9.98
CA ILE A 31 8.95 14.69 9.16
C ILE A 31 9.98 15.17 8.11
N LYS A 32 11.27 15.10 8.43
CA LYS A 32 12.35 15.50 7.50
C LYS A 32 12.37 14.69 6.19
N PHE A 33 11.82 13.47 6.17
CA PHE A 33 11.77 12.60 4.98
C PHE A 33 10.59 12.91 4.07
N PHE A 34 9.52 13.49 4.61
CA PHE A 34 8.31 13.76 3.85
C PHE A 34 8.54 14.55 2.54
N PRO A 35 9.23 15.72 2.54
CA PRO A 35 9.48 16.44 1.31
C PRO A 35 10.36 15.65 0.33
N ARG A 36 11.26 14.80 0.84
CA ARG A 36 12.13 13.97 0.00
C ARG A 36 11.36 12.85 -0.68
N VAL A 37 10.55 12.11 0.08
CA VAL A 37 9.69 11.04 -0.44
C VAL A 37 8.74 11.61 -1.50
N ILE A 38 8.04 12.72 -1.19
CA ILE A 38 7.15 13.37 -2.15
C ILE A 38 7.90 13.81 -3.41
N SER A 39 9.08 14.40 -3.28
CA SER A 39 9.85 14.84 -4.45
C SER A 39 10.23 13.69 -5.37
N VAL A 40 10.61 12.54 -4.82
CA VAL A 40 10.95 11.35 -5.59
C VAL A 40 9.71 10.80 -6.32
N VAL A 41 8.57 10.72 -5.64
CA VAL A 41 7.30 10.28 -6.25
C VAL A 41 6.85 11.23 -7.37
N ILE A 42 6.97 12.54 -7.16
CA ILE A 42 6.64 13.55 -8.20
C ILE A 42 7.57 13.39 -9.40
N LEU A 43 8.88 13.23 -9.21
CA LEU A 43 9.82 13.03 -10.31
C LEU A 43 9.49 11.77 -11.12
N TYR A 44 9.07 10.70 -10.46
CA TYR A 44 8.62 9.49 -11.12
C TYR A 44 7.33 9.72 -11.92
N LYS A 45 6.31 10.35 -11.32
CA LYS A 45 5.04 10.70 -12.01
C LYS A 45 5.25 11.62 -13.21
N LEU A 46 6.27 12.49 -13.16
CA LEU A 46 6.65 13.36 -14.28
C LEU A 46 7.58 12.67 -15.30
N CYS A 47 7.76 11.35 -15.21
CA CYS A 47 8.68 10.57 -16.07
C CYS A 47 10.11 11.13 -16.11
N ARG A 48 10.58 11.78 -15.02
CA ARG A 48 11.94 12.34 -14.90
C ARG A 48 12.94 11.34 -14.34
N ILE A 49 12.47 10.26 -13.73
CA ILE A 49 13.26 9.13 -13.24
C ILE A 49 12.59 7.83 -13.65
N THR A 50 13.40 6.78 -13.84
CA THR A 50 12.90 5.43 -14.09
C THR A 50 12.37 4.79 -12.81
N ARG A 51 11.72 3.62 -12.95
CA ARG A 51 11.29 2.80 -11.81
C ARG A 51 12.46 2.42 -10.91
N GLU A 52 13.57 1.98 -11.50
CA GLU A 52 14.79 1.64 -10.77
C GLU A 52 15.32 2.85 -10.01
N GLY A 53 15.35 4.02 -10.66
CA GLY A 53 15.78 5.28 -10.03
C GLY A 53 14.84 5.74 -8.89
N LEU A 54 13.54 5.40 -8.95
CA LEU A 54 12.60 5.58 -7.83
C LEU A 54 13.00 4.67 -6.67
N LEU A 55 13.13 3.35 -6.93
CA LEU A 55 13.41 2.34 -5.91
C LEU A 55 14.74 2.61 -5.19
N ASP A 56 15.82 2.89 -5.94
CA ASP A 56 17.13 3.21 -5.37
C ASP A 56 17.13 4.44 -4.44
N ARG A 57 16.31 5.44 -4.77
CA ARG A 57 16.19 6.64 -3.94
C ARG A 57 15.35 6.38 -2.71
N MET A 58 14.28 5.59 -2.85
CA MET A 58 13.40 5.23 -1.72
C MET A 58 14.14 4.37 -0.71
N GLU A 59 14.88 3.34 -1.13
CA GLU A 59 15.59 2.41 -0.25
C GLU A 59 16.42 3.11 0.83
N LYS A 60 17.10 4.20 0.46
CA LYS A 60 17.92 4.98 1.42
C LYS A 60 17.09 5.64 2.52
N TYR A 61 15.89 6.10 2.17
CA TYR A 61 14.99 6.75 3.14
C TYR A 61 14.23 5.73 3.95
N ASP A 62 13.81 4.63 3.33
CA ASP A 62 13.04 3.57 3.96
C ASP A 62 13.83 2.88 5.06
N ALA A 63 15.10 2.55 4.82
CA ALA A 63 15.99 1.99 5.84
C ALA A 63 16.17 2.93 7.06
N GLU A 64 16.29 4.25 6.84
CA GLU A 64 16.42 5.20 7.96
C GLU A 64 15.07 5.39 8.69
N ILE A 65 13.96 5.39 7.96
CA ILE A 65 12.61 5.46 8.53
C ILE A 65 12.35 4.23 9.42
N LEU A 66 12.63 3.02 8.92
CA LEU A 66 12.50 1.77 9.68
C LEU A 66 13.35 1.78 10.93
N ARG A 67 14.59 2.25 10.86
CA ARG A 67 15.47 2.37 12.03
C ARG A 67 14.93 3.33 13.08
N ILE A 68 14.28 4.44 12.68
CA ILE A 68 13.64 5.39 13.61
C ILE A 68 12.37 4.79 14.21
N ALA A 69 11.60 4.07 13.40
CA ALA A 69 10.35 3.44 13.80
C ALA A 69 10.56 2.32 14.84
N GLY A 70 11.70 1.63 14.78
CA GLY A 70 11.94 0.44 15.59
C GLY A 70 11.06 -0.73 15.12
N ASP A 71 10.22 -1.29 15.98
CA ASP A 71 9.30 -2.35 15.58
C ASP A 71 8.10 -1.80 14.81
N ILE A 72 8.21 -1.82 13.48
CA ILE A 72 7.18 -1.33 12.56
C ILE A 72 5.86 -2.08 12.72
N ARG A 73 5.89 -3.37 13.08
CA ARG A 73 4.69 -4.20 13.24
C ARG A 73 3.83 -3.74 14.42
N VAL A 74 4.48 -3.29 15.49
CA VAL A 74 3.77 -2.67 16.62
C VAL A 74 3.08 -1.38 16.18
N LEU A 75 3.78 -0.54 15.41
CA LEU A 75 3.21 0.71 14.89
C LEU A 75 2.03 0.47 13.95
N VAL A 76 2.12 -0.55 13.11
CA VAL A 76 1.02 -0.94 12.20
C VAL A 76 -0.21 -1.36 13.00
N ARG A 77 -0.07 -2.19 14.04
CA ARG A 77 -1.19 -2.57 14.91
C ARG A 77 -1.82 -1.35 15.57
N GLU A 78 -1.02 -0.49 16.20
CA GLU A 78 -1.51 0.75 16.83
C GLU A 78 -2.19 1.70 15.82
N PHE A 79 -1.71 1.74 14.60
CA PHE A 79 -2.32 2.51 13.52
C PHE A 79 -3.70 1.97 13.18
N TRP A 80 -3.81 0.67 12.96
CA TRP A 80 -5.09 0.05 12.62
C TRP A 80 -6.08 0.05 13.79
N ASP A 81 -5.62 -0.02 15.04
CA ASP A 81 -6.50 0.16 16.21
C ASP A 81 -7.25 1.51 16.19
N LYS A 82 -6.67 2.53 15.56
CA LYS A 82 -7.27 3.85 15.42
C LYS A 82 -8.01 4.10 14.11
N ASN A 83 -7.66 3.36 13.07
CA ASN A 83 -8.10 3.64 11.70
C ASN A 83 -8.94 2.52 11.07
N GLU A 84 -9.10 1.37 11.72
CA GLU A 84 -9.94 0.27 11.22
C GLU A 84 -11.38 0.73 10.93
N SER A 85 -11.90 1.67 11.71
CA SER A 85 -13.24 2.25 11.51
C SER A 85 -13.39 3.02 10.19
N LYS A 86 -12.30 3.34 9.50
CA LYS A 86 -12.31 3.93 8.15
C LYS A 86 -12.52 2.89 7.04
N ILE A 87 -12.57 1.59 7.38
CA ILE A 87 -13.00 0.58 6.40
C ILE A 87 -14.48 0.85 6.08
N LYS A 88 -14.75 1.11 4.81
CA LYS A 88 -16.09 1.51 4.36
C LYS A 88 -17.09 0.36 4.52
N PRO A 89 -18.25 0.60 5.17
CA PRO A 89 -19.22 -0.46 5.50
C PRO A 89 -19.81 -1.18 4.28
N TYR A 90 -19.77 -0.57 3.09
CA TYR A 90 -20.30 -1.21 1.90
C TYR A 90 -19.52 -2.48 1.53
N TYR A 91 -18.20 -2.49 1.76
CA TYR A 91 -17.37 -3.63 1.41
C TYR A 91 -17.83 -4.91 2.14
N SER A 92 -18.13 -4.82 3.43
CA SER A 92 -18.61 -5.97 4.19
C SER A 92 -19.93 -6.54 3.67
N LYS A 93 -20.73 -5.75 2.93
CA LYS A 93 -22.03 -6.16 2.37
C LYS A 93 -21.91 -6.83 1.00
N ILE A 94 -20.87 -6.53 0.23
CA ILE A 94 -20.70 -7.03 -1.14
C ILE A 94 -19.54 -7.99 -1.31
N ARG A 95 -18.66 -8.09 -0.30
CA ARG A 95 -17.47 -8.94 -0.36
C ARG A 95 -17.81 -10.42 -0.59
N ARG A 96 -16.93 -11.09 -1.31
CA ARG A 96 -16.98 -12.53 -1.55
C ARG A 96 -15.67 -13.18 -1.12
N ASP A 97 -15.66 -14.48 -0.89
CA ASP A 97 -14.48 -15.22 -0.43
C ASP A 97 -13.38 -15.31 -1.51
N ASP A 98 -13.75 -15.13 -2.77
CA ASP A 98 -12.84 -15.13 -3.92
C ASP A 98 -12.41 -13.73 -4.37
N ASP A 99 -12.79 -12.67 -3.64
CA ASP A 99 -12.36 -11.31 -3.96
C ASP A 99 -10.85 -11.15 -3.81
N VAL A 100 -10.28 -10.28 -4.67
CA VAL A 100 -8.87 -9.94 -4.68
C VAL A 100 -8.71 -8.44 -4.43
N ILE A 101 -7.90 -8.08 -3.45
CA ILE A 101 -7.48 -6.70 -3.24
C ILE A 101 -6.20 -6.45 -4.03
N ILE A 102 -6.12 -5.32 -4.73
CA ILE A 102 -4.93 -4.89 -5.45
C ILE A 102 -4.56 -3.47 -5.07
N SER A 103 -3.42 -3.26 -4.43
CA SER A 103 -3.05 -1.97 -3.84
C SER A 103 -1.60 -1.60 -4.06
N ALA A 104 -1.34 -0.30 -4.20
CA ALA A 104 0.02 0.24 -4.22
C ALA A 104 0.66 0.29 -2.82
N SER A 105 -0.13 0.22 -1.75
CA SER A 105 0.36 0.19 -0.37
C SER A 105 1.17 -1.07 -0.08
N PHE A 106 2.02 -1.02 0.96
CA PHE A 106 2.94 -2.11 1.28
C PHE A 106 2.29 -3.24 2.09
N ASP A 107 2.77 -4.47 1.85
CA ASP A 107 2.37 -5.70 2.51
C ASP A 107 2.38 -5.57 4.04
N PHE A 108 3.47 -5.09 4.64
CA PHE A 108 3.59 -4.95 6.09
C PHE A 108 2.48 -4.09 6.71
N LEU A 109 1.95 -3.11 5.96
CA LEU A 109 0.85 -2.26 6.40
C LEU A 109 -0.50 -2.94 6.20
N LEU A 110 -0.70 -3.61 5.05
CA LEU A 110 -1.98 -4.18 4.66
C LEU A 110 -2.27 -5.52 5.34
N ASP A 111 -1.26 -6.36 5.58
CA ASP A 111 -1.44 -7.71 6.14
C ASP A 111 -2.24 -7.70 7.44
N GLU A 112 -1.99 -6.75 8.32
CA GLU A 112 -2.71 -6.61 9.60
C GLU A 112 -4.20 -6.35 9.37
N ILE A 113 -4.56 -5.40 8.51
CA ILE A 113 -5.97 -5.06 8.27
C ILE A 113 -6.67 -6.15 7.45
N MET A 114 -5.97 -6.81 6.51
CA MET A 114 -6.53 -7.93 5.75
C MET A 114 -6.94 -9.07 6.69
N GLN A 115 -6.11 -9.38 7.70
CA GLN A 115 -6.44 -10.38 8.72
C GLN A 115 -7.65 -9.95 9.56
N ARG A 116 -7.71 -8.70 10.01
CA ARG A 116 -8.81 -8.19 10.84
C ARG A 116 -10.15 -8.24 10.13
N VAL A 117 -10.19 -7.87 8.85
CA VAL A 117 -11.42 -7.87 8.06
C VAL A 117 -11.70 -9.17 7.30
N GLY A 118 -10.82 -10.18 7.46
CA GLY A 118 -10.98 -11.52 6.89
C GLY A 118 -10.82 -11.57 5.37
N ILE A 119 -9.95 -10.74 4.79
CA ILE A 119 -9.58 -10.76 3.38
C ILE A 119 -8.42 -11.75 3.20
N LYS A 120 -8.54 -12.65 2.22
CA LYS A 120 -7.58 -13.74 1.99
C LYS A 120 -6.60 -13.44 0.85
N ASN A 121 -7.03 -12.67 -0.16
CA ASN A 121 -6.27 -12.48 -1.38
C ASN A 121 -5.91 -11.00 -1.52
N CYS A 122 -4.62 -10.68 -1.41
CA CYS A 122 -4.10 -9.33 -1.56
C CYS A 122 -2.85 -9.34 -2.45
N ILE A 123 -2.86 -8.53 -3.49
CA ILE A 123 -1.70 -8.23 -4.33
C ILE A 123 -1.31 -6.79 -4.02
N CYS A 124 -0.10 -6.59 -3.50
CA CYS A 124 0.33 -5.27 -3.06
C CYS A 124 1.84 -5.08 -3.27
N SER A 125 2.33 -3.87 -3.01
CA SER A 125 3.77 -3.63 -2.97
C SER A 125 4.40 -4.39 -1.80
N LYS A 126 5.65 -4.83 -1.95
CA LYS A 126 6.37 -5.60 -0.92
C LYS A 126 7.67 -4.92 -0.55
N MET A 127 7.95 -4.92 0.76
CA MET A 127 9.17 -4.37 1.31
C MET A 127 9.83 -5.35 2.27
N ASP A 128 11.12 -5.55 2.10
CA ASP A 128 11.95 -6.20 3.10
C ASP A 128 12.17 -5.23 4.28
N LEU A 129 11.61 -5.54 5.42
CA LEU A 129 11.66 -4.68 6.61
C LEU A 129 13.04 -4.64 7.29
N GLU A 130 13.93 -5.59 6.99
CA GLU A 130 15.28 -5.59 7.56
C GLU A 130 16.19 -4.59 6.80
N THR A 131 16.03 -4.56 5.48
CA THR A 131 16.87 -3.74 4.60
C THR A 131 16.22 -2.43 4.15
N GLY A 132 14.87 -2.34 4.22
CA GLY A 132 14.10 -1.24 3.64
C GLY A 132 13.96 -1.35 2.12
N ARG A 133 14.38 -2.46 1.52
CA ARG A 133 14.34 -2.63 0.07
C ARG A 133 12.94 -2.99 -0.41
N VAL A 134 12.45 -2.25 -1.39
CA VAL A 134 11.21 -2.59 -2.10
C VAL A 134 11.51 -3.74 -3.07
N THR A 135 10.89 -4.90 -2.83
CA THR A 135 11.08 -6.13 -3.64
C THR A 135 10.01 -6.28 -4.72
N GLN A 136 8.85 -5.68 -4.53
CA GLN A 136 7.76 -5.65 -5.50
C GLN A 136 7.06 -4.30 -5.44
N LEU A 137 6.80 -3.69 -6.58
CA LEU A 137 6.00 -2.47 -6.70
C LEU A 137 4.69 -2.78 -7.43
N CYS A 138 3.55 -2.55 -6.78
CA CYS A 138 2.21 -2.78 -7.31
C CYS A 138 1.54 -1.43 -7.64
N PHE A 139 1.98 -0.78 -8.74
CA PHE A 139 1.51 0.55 -9.13
C PHE A 139 1.38 0.66 -10.66
N GLY A 140 0.31 1.31 -11.15
CA GLY A 140 0.06 1.47 -12.57
C GLY A 140 -0.03 0.11 -13.31
N ASP A 141 0.61 -0.02 -14.46
CA ASP A 141 0.59 -1.24 -15.30
C ASP A 141 1.08 -2.50 -14.57
N GLU A 142 1.88 -2.34 -13.50
CA GLU A 142 2.33 -3.46 -12.67
C GLU A 142 1.17 -4.14 -11.93
N LYS A 143 0.10 -3.41 -11.58
CA LYS A 143 -1.11 -4.02 -11.00
C LYS A 143 -1.66 -5.10 -11.92
N VAL A 144 -1.83 -4.77 -13.20
CA VAL A 144 -2.36 -5.71 -14.22
C VAL A 144 -1.42 -6.89 -14.43
N ARG A 145 -0.10 -6.63 -14.50
CA ARG A 145 0.91 -7.70 -14.66
C ARG A 145 0.88 -8.67 -13.49
N LEU A 146 0.92 -8.17 -12.27
CA LEU A 146 0.91 -8.97 -11.04
C LEU A 146 -0.40 -9.75 -10.89
N PHE A 147 -1.54 -9.15 -11.27
CA PHE A 147 -2.81 -9.84 -11.27
C PHE A 147 -2.81 -11.03 -12.25
N LYS A 148 -2.36 -10.83 -13.48
CA LYS A 148 -2.28 -11.89 -14.49
C LYS A 148 -1.32 -13.02 -14.10
N GLU A 149 -0.24 -12.68 -13.40
CA GLU A 149 0.70 -13.68 -12.89
C GLU A 149 0.09 -14.53 -11.76
N ALA A 150 -0.64 -13.89 -10.85
CA ALA A 150 -1.28 -14.57 -9.74
C ALA A 150 -2.53 -15.38 -10.16
N TYR A 151 -3.26 -14.89 -11.15
CA TYR A 151 -4.53 -15.45 -11.64
C TYR A 151 -4.54 -15.52 -13.16
N PRO A 152 -3.75 -16.41 -13.81
CA PRO A 152 -3.62 -16.48 -15.26
C PRO A 152 -4.95 -16.80 -15.96
N ASP A 153 -5.80 -17.62 -15.35
CA ASP A 153 -7.13 -17.99 -15.86
C ASP A 153 -8.26 -17.24 -15.12
N GLY A 154 -7.91 -16.24 -14.31
CA GLY A 154 -8.86 -15.50 -13.49
C GLY A 154 -9.81 -14.64 -14.32
N THR A 155 -11.11 -14.79 -14.10
CA THR A 155 -12.14 -13.93 -14.70
C THR A 155 -12.59 -12.89 -13.70
N VAL A 156 -12.42 -11.61 -14.06
CA VAL A 156 -12.86 -10.46 -13.25
C VAL A 156 -14.31 -10.14 -13.59
N ASP A 157 -15.19 -10.25 -12.60
CA ASP A 157 -16.62 -9.90 -12.76
C ASP A 157 -16.78 -8.36 -12.67
N CYS A 158 -16.18 -7.76 -11.65
CA CYS A 158 -16.20 -6.31 -11.42
C CYS A 158 -14.85 -5.85 -10.88
N PHE A 159 -14.44 -4.65 -11.30
CA PHE A 159 -13.31 -3.95 -10.74
C PHE A 159 -13.80 -2.66 -10.06
N PHE A 160 -13.50 -2.52 -8.78
CA PHE A 160 -13.86 -1.36 -7.96
C PHE A 160 -12.62 -0.52 -7.69
N THR A 161 -12.62 0.72 -8.16
CA THR A 161 -11.52 1.67 -7.99
C THR A 161 -12.06 3.10 -7.92
N ASP A 162 -11.35 3.97 -7.23
CA ASP A 162 -11.59 5.41 -7.24
C ASP A 162 -10.83 6.14 -8.38
N SER A 163 -9.93 5.42 -9.06
CA SER A 163 -9.03 5.98 -10.06
C SER A 163 -9.29 5.43 -11.47
N MET A 164 -9.51 6.34 -12.42
CA MET A 164 -9.57 6.00 -13.86
C MET A 164 -8.23 5.50 -14.43
N ASN A 165 -7.12 5.72 -13.71
CA ASN A 165 -5.80 5.27 -14.15
C ASN A 165 -5.52 3.79 -13.83
N ASP A 166 -6.41 3.12 -13.12
CA ASP A 166 -6.31 1.70 -12.79
C ASP A 166 -7.11 0.80 -13.78
N LEU A 167 -7.74 1.42 -14.78
CA LEU A 167 -8.51 0.75 -15.85
C LEU A 167 -7.61 0.44 -17.09
#